data_64af0739f81dbb463e1f1819b654453b
#
_entry.id   64af0739f81dbb463e1f1819b654453b
#
_cell.length_a   1.000
_cell.length_b   1.000
_cell.length_c   1.000
_cell.angle_alpha   90.00
_cell.angle_beta   90.00
_cell.angle_gamma   90.00
#
_symmetry.space_group_name_H-M   'P 1'
#
loop_
_entity.id
_entity.type
_entity.pdbx_description
1 polymer ?
#
loop_
_entity_poly.entity_id
_entity_poly.type
_entity_poly.pdbx_seq_one_letter_code
_entity_poly.pdbx_strand_id
1 'polypeptide(L)'
;VNAGLLLARIAIHAGAHDDAVKLLRKIVALAPRFIIAWHDLGATLNEQGKEEEAIIALRDALTHDSKNATTHYFYAAALAKAGRTEDAADSYRTAIEIDPELAGAHVGLGHVLKTLGDQEGGIASYRAGIALRPNLGEIYFSLSNLKTFRFSDEEIDDMAQRIAQPELDSESITHFAFSLGKAFEDNKDYDRAFEYYSQGNLEHRNSIIYDPVQTEVAHQKMKETYCEDFFKRIKKAAPGIQDQAPIFIVGLPRSGSTLLEQILASHSLVDGTSELPDLGIVSQMIADKHKGRSFPGGILEMSDTELTSL
;
A
#
# COMPACT_ATOMS: atom_id res chain seq x y z
N VAL A 1 16.09 -17.19 20.82
CA VAL A 1 14.88 -16.49 20.41
C VAL A 1 15.13 -15.01 20.25
N ASN A 2 15.46 -14.23 21.31
CA ASN A 2 15.65 -12.77 21.26
C ASN A 2 16.74 -12.33 20.27
N ALA A 3 17.91 -12.97 20.26
CA ALA A 3 18.96 -12.66 19.29
C ALA A 3 18.53 -12.94 17.85
N GLY A 4 17.76 -14.01 17.64
CA GLY A 4 17.19 -14.30 16.32
C GLY A 4 16.18 -13.26 15.86
N LEU A 5 15.31 -12.76 16.77
CA LEU A 5 14.36 -11.69 16.47
C LEU A 5 15.09 -10.40 16.09
N LEU A 6 16.13 -10.03 16.84
CA LEU A 6 16.94 -8.84 16.52
C LEU A 6 17.57 -8.98 15.13
N LEU A 7 18.12 -10.15 14.81
CA LEU A 7 18.70 -10.41 13.49
C LEU A 7 17.63 -10.32 12.37
N ALA A 8 16.43 -10.84 12.61
CA ALA A 8 15.32 -10.72 11.66
C ALA A 8 14.93 -9.27 11.42
N ARG A 9 14.84 -8.45 12.48
CA ARG A 9 14.55 -7.01 12.36
C ARG A 9 15.65 -6.24 11.63
N ILE A 10 16.92 -6.59 11.86
CA ILE A 10 18.03 -6.03 11.08
C ILE A 10 17.88 -6.39 9.60
N ALA A 11 17.50 -7.63 9.29
CA ALA A 11 17.26 -8.06 7.91
C ALA A 11 16.08 -7.29 7.27
N ILE A 12 14.98 -7.04 8.00
CA ILE A 12 13.86 -6.21 7.55
C ILE A 12 14.35 -4.80 7.20
N HIS A 13 15.07 -4.15 8.11
CA HIS A 13 15.61 -2.80 7.87
C HIS A 13 16.60 -2.74 6.71
N ALA A 14 17.30 -3.82 6.43
CA ALA A 14 18.22 -3.95 5.29
C ALA A 14 17.52 -4.32 3.97
N GLY A 15 16.18 -4.46 3.97
CA GLY A 15 15.40 -4.88 2.79
C GLY A 15 15.53 -6.38 2.45
N ALA A 16 16.20 -7.18 3.31
CA ALA A 16 16.38 -8.62 3.12
C ALA A 16 15.16 -9.41 3.66
N HIS A 17 13.97 -9.10 3.16
CA HIS A 17 12.70 -9.63 3.69
C HIS A 17 12.61 -11.16 3.64
N ASP A 18 13.13 -11.81 2.60
CA ASP A 18 13.12 -13.28 2.49
C ASP A 18 13.94 -13.97 3.59
N ASP A 19 15.08 -13.39 3.96
CA ASP A 19 15.90 -13.92 5.04
C ASP A 19 15.27 -13.64 6.40
N ALA A 20 14.63 -12.49 6.57
CA ALA A 20 13.83 -12.17 7.75
C ALA A 20 12.70 -13.18 7.95
N VAL A 21 11.92 -13.48 6.91
CA VAL A 21 10.83 -14.48 6.95
C VAL A 21 11.36 -15.85 7.33
N LYS A 22 12.50 -16.31 6.76
CA LYS A 22 13.13 -17.59 7.12
C LYS A 22 13.52 -17.64 8.60
N LEU A 23 14.07 -16.56 9.13
CA LEU A 23 14.46 -16.46 10.54
C LEU A 23 13.21 -16.45 11.44
N LEU A 24 12.22 -15.64 11.12
CA LEU A 24 10.98 -15.53 11.89
C LEU A 24 10.22 -16.86 11.93
N ARG A 25 10.11 -17.57 10.82
CA ARG A 25 9.52 -18.93 10.78
C ARG A 25 10.23 -19.92 11.70
N LYS A 26 11.58 -19.86 11.77
CA LYS A 26 12.34 -20.68 12.73
C LYS A 26 12.06 -20.30 14.18
N ILE A 27 11.92 -18.99 14.44
CA ILE A 27 11.65 -18.50 15.80
C ILE A 27 10.26 -18.95 16.26
N VAL A 28 9.22 -18.78 15.46
CA VAL A 28 7.85 -19.18 15.81
C VAL A 28 7.71 -20.69 15.95
N ALA A 29 8.46 -21.49 15.18
CA ALA A 29 8.50 -22.93 15.33
C ALA A 29 9.16 -23.38 16.66
N LEU A 30 10.23 -22.68 17.09
CA LEU A 30 10.95 -22.97 18.34
C LEU A 30 10.24 -22.43 19.57
N ALA A 31 9.54 -21.33 19.45
CA ALA A 31 8.86 -20.62 20.53
C ALA A 31 7.48 -20.12 20.08
N PRO A 32 6.47 -20.99 19.92
CA PRO A 32 5.15 -20.62 19.38
C PRO A 32 4.41 -19.55 20.20
N ARG A 33 4.70 -19.45 21.49
CA ARG A 33 4.12 -18.41 22.38
C ARG A 33 4.84 -17.08 22.34
N PHE A 34 5.87 -16.93 21.51
CA PHE A 34 6.58 -15.66 21.36
C PHE A 34 5.89 -14.78 20.32
N ILE A 35 4.76 -14.19 20.73
CA ILE A 35 3.79 -13.49 19.86
C ILE A 35 4.43 -12.39 19.02
N ILE A 36 5.42 -11.66 19.55
CA ILE A 36 6.12 -10.60 18.81
C ILE A 36 6.73 -11.12 17.50
N ALA A 37 7.25 -12.35 17.49
CA ALA A 37 7.82 -12.92 16.26
C ALA A 37 6.74 -13.24 15.21
N TRP A 38 5.53 -13.58 15.63
CA TRP A 38 4.40 -13.74 14.73
C TRP A 38 3.95 -12.42 14.13
N HIS A 39 3.94 -11.33 14.93
CA HIS A 39 3.63 -9.99 14.42
C HIS A 39 4.64 -9.57 13.34
N ASP A 40 5.95 -9.69 13.64
CA ASP A 40 7.00 -9.35 12.69
C ASP A 40 6.90 -10.23 11.42
N LEU A 41 6.58 -11.52 11.56
CA LEU A 41 6.36 -12.43 10.44
C LEU A 41 5.17 -12.02 9.58
N GLY A 42 4.02 -11.76 10.20
CA GLY A 42 2.81 -11.34 9.50
C GLY A 42 2.99 -10.00 8.78
N ALA A 43 3.60 -9.02 9.45
CA ALA A 43 3.90 -7.72 8.86
C ALA A 43 4.85 -7.86 7.65
N THR A 44 5.96 -8.62 7.80
CA THR A 44 6.94 -8.81 6.72
C THR A 44 6.34 -9.54 5.52
N LEU A 45 5.49 -10.56 5.75
CA LEU A 45 4.78 -11.26 4.68
C LEU A 45 3.81 -10.33 3.96
N ASN A 46 3.11 -9.48 4.71
CA ASN A 46 2.21 -8.47 4.15
C ASN A 46 2.94 -7.44 3.29
N GLU A 47 4.14 -7.00 3.70
CA GLU A 47 4.99 -6.10 2.92
C GLU A 47 5.46 -6.73 1.60
N GLN A 48 5.67 -8.05 1.61
CA GLN A 48 6.03 -8.81 0.40
C GLN A 48 4.85 -9.12 -0.54
N GLY A 49 3.61 -8.71 -0.22
CA GLY A 49 2.42 -9.08 -1.00
C GLY A 49 2.04 -10.56 -0.85
N LYS A 50 2.39 -11.20 0.28
CA LYS A 50 2.05 -12.59 0.62
C LYS A 50 0.95 -12.63 1.67
N GLU A 51 -0.18 -11.99 1.35
CA GLU A 51 -1.27 -11.72 2.28
C GLU A 51 -1.85 -13.02 2.88
N GLU A 52 -2.04 -14.05 2.06
CA GLU A 52 -2.59 -15.33 2.53
C GLU A 52 -1.65 -16.03 3.53
N GLU A 53 -0.33 -15.95 3.31
CA GLU A 53 0.64 -16.50 4.26
C GLU A 53 0.66 -15.69 5.56
N ALA A 54 0.51 -14.37 5.48
CA ALA A 54 0.38 -13.50 6.65
C ALA A 54 -0.88 -13.82 7.46
N ILE A 55 -2.03 -14.00 6.79
CA ILE A 55 -3.30 -14.39 7.40
C ILE A 55 -3.15 -15.73 8.13
N ILE A 56 -2.53 -16.74 7.52
CA ILE A 56 -2.30 -18.03 8.15
C ILE A 56 -1.42 -17.89 9.40
N ALA A 57 -0.30 -17.18 9.30
CA ALA A 57 0.62 -17.00 10.41
C ALA A 57 -0.03 -16.25 11.59
N LEU A 58 -0.79 -15.20 11.33
CA LEU A 58 -1.45 -14.42 12.38
C LEU A 58 -2.64 -15.16 13.00
N ARG A 59 -3.35 -15.96 12.21
CA ARG A 59 -4.39 -16.86 12.75
C ARG A 59 -3.76 -17.92 13.67
N ASP A 60 -2.62 -18.49 13.32
CA ASP A 60 -1.91 -19.42 14.17
C ASP A 60 -1.45 -18.75 15.47
N ALA A 61 -0.99 -17.49 15.42
CA ALA A 61 -0.69 -16.71 16.61
C ALA A 61 -1.91 -16.56 17.54
N LEU A 62 -3.10 -16.32 17.00
CA LEU A 62 -4.35 -16.23 17.75
C LEU A 62 -4.74 -17.55 18.44
N THR A 63 -4.29 -18.72 17.95
CA THR A 63 -4.48 -19.98 18.68
C THR A 63 -3.69 -20.05 19.97
N HIS A 64 -2.59 -19.29 20.09
CA HIS A 64 -1.73 -19.23 21.26
C HIS A 64 -2.13 -18.13 22.25
N ASP A 65 -2.67 -17.03 21.72
CA ASP A 65 -3.19 -15.89 22.51
C ASP A 65 -4.36 -15.22 21.77
N SER A 66 -5.57 -15.72 22.01
CA SER A 66 -6.79 -15.23 21.37
C SER A 66 -7.26 -13.87 21.87
N LYS A 67 -6.68 -13.35 22.96
CA LYS A 67 -7.02 -12.04 23.56
C LYS A 67 -5.92 -11.00 23.34
N ASN A 68 -5.12 -11.15 22.31
CA ASN A 68 -4.08 -10.19 21.98
C ASN A 68 -4.58 -9.17 20.95
N ALA A 69 -4.86 -7.94 21.41
CA ALA A 69 -5.37 -6.86 20.54
C ALA A 69 -4.45 -6.58 19.34
N THR A 70 -3.15 -6.56 19.57
CA THR A 70 -2.16 -6.31 18.52
C THR A 70 -2.17 -7.41 17.46
N THR A 71 -2.37 -8.67 17.85
CA THR A 71 -2.49 -9.77 16.86
C THR A 71 -3.75 -9.64 16.03
N HIS A 72 -4.89 -9.29 16.63
CA HIS A 72 -6.12 -8.99 15.88
C HIS A 72 -5.95 -7.81 14.93
N TYR A 73 -5.24 -6.77 15.35
CA TYR A 73 -4.91 -5.63 14.48
C TYR A 73 -4.10 -6.05 13.25
N PHE A 74 -3.00 -6.80 13.41
CA PHE A 74 -2.20 -7.27 12.28
C PHE A 74 -2.96 -8.25 11.39
N TYR A 75 -3.78 -9.11 12.00
CA TYR A 75 -4.63 -10.04 11.26
C TYR A 75 -5.67 -9.29 10.41
N ALA A 76 -6.31 -8.26 10.98
CA ALA A 76 -7.23 -7.40 10.25
C ALA A 76 -6.54 -6.65 9.10
N ALA A 77 -5.31 -6.14 9.31
CA ALA A 77 -4.54 -5.49 8.27
C ALA A 77 -4.21 -6.44 7.10
N ALA A 78 -3.86 -7.69 7.40
CA ALA A 78 -3.62 -8.72 6.38
C ALA A 78 -4.91 -9.06 5.60
N LEU A 79 -6.03 -9.22 6.30
CA LEU A 79 -7.34 -9.45 5.70
C LEU A 79 -7.77 -8.30 4.78
N ALA A 80 -7.60 -7.06 5.23
CA ALA A 80 -7.93 -5.87 4.44
C ALA A 80 -7.12 -5.81 3.14
N LYS A 81 -5.82 -6.12 3.22
CA LYS A 81 -4.94 -6.13 2.06
C LYS A 81 -5.27 -7.28 1.09
N ALA A 82 -5.74 -8.42 1.60
CA ALA A 82 -6.26 -9.53 0.80
C ALA A 82 -7.66 -9.28 0.21
N GLY A 83 -8.26 -8.09 0.43
CA GLY A 83 -9.61 -7.74 -0.05
C GLY A 83 -10.74 -8.36 0.79
N ARG A 84 -10.45 -9.03 1.91
CA ARG A 84 -11.44 -9.62 2.83
C ARG A 84 -11.94 -8.56 3.82
N THR A 85 -12.65 -7.59 3.28
CA THR A 85 -12.92 -6.31 3.95
C THR A 85 -13.86 -6.47 5.15
N GLU A 86 -14.89 -7.31 5.06
CA GLU A 86 -15.82 -7.58 6.18
C GLU A 86 -15.12 -8.28 7.35
N ASP A 87 -14.35 -9.32 7.05
CA ASP A 87 -13.57 -10.07 8.06
C ASP A 87 -12.55 -9.14 8.75
N ALA A 88 -11.95 -8.23 7.99
CA ALA A 88 -11.03 -7.23 8.52
C ALA A 88 -11.73 -6.27 9.49
N ALA A 89 -12.92 -5.78 9.15
CA ALA A 89 -13.71 -4.91 10.04
C ALA A 89 -14.01 -5.60 11.37
N ASP A 90 -14.42 -6.86 11.35
CA ASP A 90 -14.72 -7.63 12.56
C ASP A 90 -13.47 -7.85 13.43
N SER A 91 -12.34 -8.13 12.81
CA SER A 91 -11.08 -8.32 13.52
C SER A 91 -10.55 -7.00 14.13
N TYR A 92 -10.71 -5.85 13.43
CA TYR A 92 -10.40 -4.53 14.00
C TYR A 92 -11.33 -4.19 15.18
N ARG A 93 -12.64 -4.48 15.08
CA ARG A 93 -13.56 -4.29 16.20
C ARG A 93 -13.14 -5.12 17.42
N THR A 94 -12.78 -6.39 17.19
CA THR A 94 -12.26 -7.25 18.27
C THR A 94 -10.99 -6.68 18.90
N ALA A 95 -10.06 -6.14 18.09
CA ALA A 95 -8.86 -5.49 18.61
C ALA A 95 -9.21 -4.28 19.51
N ILE A 96 -10.17 -3.44 19.10
CA ILE A 96 -10.64 -2.27 19.84
C ILE A 96 -11.39 -2.68 21.13
N GLU A 97 -12.17 -3.75 21.10
CA GLU A 97 -12.84 -4.29 22.29
C GLU A 97 -11.84 -4.77 23.34
N ILE A 98 -10.73 -5.36 22.93
CA ILE A 98 -9.66 -5.83 23.82
C ILE A 98 -8.80 -4.66 24.32
N ASP A 99 -8.42 -3.75 23.44
CA ASP A 99 -7.61 -2.57 23.73
C ASP A 99 -8.19 -1.33 23.01
N PRO A 100 -9.04 -0.56 23.70
CA PRO A 100 -9.63 0.66 23.13
C PRO A 100 -8.61 1.77 22.81
N GLU A 101 -7.39 1.71 23.38
CA GLU A 101 -6.33 2.70 23.17
C GLU A 101 -5.42 2.36 21.96
N LEU A 102 -5.68 1.25 21.27
CA LEU A 102 -4.93 0.85 20.09
C LEU A 102 -5.31 1.71 18.87
N ALA A 103 -4.73 2.90 18.78
CA ALA A 103 -5.03 3.90 17.74
C ALA A 103 -4.99 3.32 16.32
N GLY A 104 -4.01 2.44 16.02
CA GLY A 104 -3.89 1.79 14.71
C GLY A 104 -5.13 0.96 14.34
N ALA A 105 -5.81 0.34 15.32
CA ALA A 105 -7.02 -0.42 15.06
C ALA A 105 -8.20 0.49 14.68
N HIS A 106 -8.31 1.66 15.31
CA HIS A 106 -9.31 2.66 14.93
C HIS A 106 -9.07 3.20 13.52
N VAL A 107 -7.82 3.51 13.18
CA VAL A 107 -7.46 3.98 11.83
C VAL A 107 -7.75 2.91 10.77
N GLY A 108 -7.30 1.67 11.02
CA GLY A 108 -7.55 0.53 10.14
C GLY A 108 -9.05 0.26 9.94
N LEU A 109 -9.85 0.32 11.02
CA LEU A 109 -11.30 0.20 10.93
C LEU A 109 -11.90 1.33 10.09
N GLY A 110 -11.43 2.56 10.24
CA GLY A 110 -11.85 3.69 9.43
C GLY A 110 -11.63 3.46 7.94
N HIS A 111 -10.46 2.95 7.54
CA HIS A 111 -10.16 2.60 6.15
C HIS A 111 -11.08 1.51 5.59
N VAL A 112 -11.32 0.48 6.38
CA VAL A 112 -12.16 -0.66 6.00
C VAL A 112 -13.62 -0.24 5.86
N LEU A 113 -14.16 0.52 6.82
CA LEU A 113 -15.55 1.01 6.79
C LEU A 113 -15.77 1.95 5.59
N LYS A 114 -14.81 2.83 5.29
CA LYS A 114 -14.82 3.65 4.07
C LYS A 114 -14.94 2.77 2.82
N THR A 115 -14.18 1.68 2.73
CA THR A 115 -14.20 0.75 1.59
C THR A 115 -15.54 0.03 1.49
N LEU A 116 -16.18 -0.32 2.61
CA LEU A 116 -17.51 -0.91 2.68
C LEU A 116 -18.65 0.09 2.41
N GLY A 117 -18.34 1.39 2.25
CA GLY A 117 -19.33 2.43 2.03
C GLY A 117 -19.96 3.00 3.31
N ASP A 118 -19.57 2.51 4.49
CA ASP A 118 -19.97 3.07 5.78
C ASP A 118 -19.11 4.30 6.12
N GLN A 119 -19.48 5.42 5.53
CA GLN A 119 -18.74 6.67 5.70
C GLN A 119 -18.86 7.23 7.12
N GLU A 120 -20.03 7.11 7.77
CA GLU A 120 -20.24 7.63 9.12
C GLU A 120 -19.41 6.85 10.12
N GLY A 121 -19.44 5.52 10.07
CA GLY A 121 -18.61 4.66 10.90
C GLY A 121 -17.11 4.90 10.65
N GLY A 122 -16.71 5.12 9.41
CA GLY A 122 -15.34 5.46 9.04
C GLY A 122 -14.88 6.78 9.70
N ILE A 123 -15.68 7.85 9.61
CA ILE A 123 -15.38 9.14 10.25
C ILE A 123 -15.29 9.00 11.78
N ALA A 124 -16.23 8.28 12.39
CA ALA A 124 -16.20 8.04 13.84
C ALA A 124 -14.93 7.32 14.28
N SER A 125 -14.51 6.30 13.52
CA SER A 125 -13.27 5.55 13.77
C SER A 125 -12.03 6.42 13.62
N TYR A 126 -11.93 7.23 12.58
CA TYR A 126 -10.82 8.18 12.40
C TYR A 126 -10.76 9.20 13.56
N ARG A 127 -11.90 9.77 14.00
CA ARG A 127 -11.94 10.69 15.13
C ARG A 127 -11.50 10.05 16.43
N ALA A 128 -11.84 8.79 16.67
CA ALA A 128 -11.31 8.03 17.81
C ALA A 128 -9.79 7.86 17.71
N GLY A 129 -9.26 7.57 16.53
CA GLY A 129 -7.82 7.52 16.28
C GLY A 129 -7.12 8.87 16.52
N ILE A 130 -7.72 9.98 16.10
CA ILE A 130 -7.22 11.35 16.36
C ILE A 130 -7.17 11.63 17.87
N ALA A 131 -8.22 11.27 18.62
CA ALA A 131 -8.25 11.48 20.07
C ALA A 131 -7.10 10.76 20.78
N LEU A 132 -6.70 9.59 20.30
CA LEU A 132 -5.61 8.80 20.86
C LEU A 132 -4.21 9.26 20.34
N ARG A 133 -4.11 9.67 19.09
CA ARG A 133 -2.87 10.14 18.46
C ARG A 133 -3.07 11.41 17.64
N PRO A 134 -3.21 12.55 18.31
CA PRO A 134 -3.56 13.79 17.66
C PRO A 134 -2.46 14.38 16.75
N ASN A 135 -1.23 13.92 16.85
CA ASN A 135 -0.11 14.35 16.00
C ASN A 135 0.13 13.43 14.80
N LEU A 136 -0.69 12.39 14.60
CA LEU A 136 -0.60 11.51 13.44
C LEU A 136 -1.35 12.12 12.26
N GLY A 137 -0.65 12.85 11.41
CA GLY A 137 -1.22 13.58 10.26
C GLY A 137 -1.96 12.70 9.27
N GLU A 138 -1.56 11.43 9.12
CA GLU A 138 -2.20 10.45 8.23
C GLU A 138 -3.70 10.32 8.45
N ILE A 139 -4.17 10.45 9.71
CA ILE A 139 -5.61 10.29 10.03
C ILE A 139 -6.40 11.48 9.46
N TYR A 140 -5.88 12.69 9.61
CA TYR A 140 -6.50 13.90 9.05
C TYR A 140 -6.49 13.86 7.52
N PHE A 141 -5.39 13.39 6.93
CA PHE A 141 -5.29 13.20 5.49
C PHE A 141 -6.31 12.17 4.99
N SER A 142 -6.54 11.09 5.73
CA SER A 142 -7.57 10.08 5.42
C SER A 142 -8.98 10.66 5.45
N LEU A 143 -9.28 11.55 6.42
CA LEU A 143 -10.54 12.30 6.48
C LEU A 143 -10.68 13.28 5.31
N SER A 144 -9.63 14.03 4.98
CA SER A 144 -9.64 15.01 3.88
C SER A 144 -9.92 14.35 2.51
N ASN A 145 -9.55 13.08 2.36
CA ASN A 145 -9.81 12.29 1.15
C ASN A 145 -11.25 11.75 1.05
N LEU A 146 -12.11 11.98 2.04
CA LEU A 146 -13.53 11.68 1.94
C LEU A 146 -14.25 12.81 1.22
N LYS A 147 -14.82 12.54 0.04
CA LYS A 147 -15.37 13.56 -0.87
C LYS A 147 -16.42 14.49 -0.24
N THR A 148 -17.21 13.95 0.70
CA THR A 148 -18.32 14.66 1.35
C THR A 148 -17.99 15.18 2.74
N PHE A 149 -16.83 14.81 3.30
CA PHE A 149 -16.37 15.27 4.60
C PHE A 149 -15.90 16.73 4.54
N ARG A 150 -16.17 17.46 5.60
CA ARG A 150 -15.67 18.84 5.81
C ARG A 150 -15.19 18.95 7.24
N PHE A 151 -14.02 19.53 7.41
CA PHE A 151 -13.49 19.85 8.73
C PHE A 151 -14.27 21.04 9.34
N SER A 152 -14.51 20.99 10.66
CA SER A 152 -14.99 22.15 11.39
C SER A 152 -13.87 23.20 11.57
N ASP A 153 -14.26 24.43 11.91
CA ASP A 153 -13.28 25.50 12.18
C ASP A 153 -12.34 25.13 13.32
N GLU A 154 -12.85 24.43 14.36
CA GLU A 154 -12.04 23.94 15.49
C GLU A 154 -11.03 22.87 15.05
N GLU A 155 -11.42 21.96 14.14
CA GLU A 155 -10.51 20.94 13.60
C GLU A 155 -9.43 21.59 12.71
N ILE A 156 -9.77 22.65 11.96
CA ILE A 156 -8.81 23.42 11.15
C ILE A 156 -7.81 24.15 12.04
N ASP A 157 -8.29 24.83 13.10
CA ASP A 157 -7.43 25.53 14.06
C ASP A 157 -6.49 24.56 14.80
N ASP A 158 -7.00 23.39 15.19
CA ASP A 158 -6.18 22.33 15.83
C ASP A 158 -5.07 21.84 14.89
N MET A 159 -5.40 21.53 13.63
CA MET A 159 -4.39 21.17 12.63
C MET A 159 -3.34 22.26 12.40
N ALA A 160 -3.78 23.53 12.33
CA ALA A 160 -2.87 24.67 12.14
C ALA A 160 -1.92 24.88 13.33
N GLN A 161 -2.36 24.59 14.56
CA GLN A 161 -1.49 24.61 15.73
C GLN A 161 -0.51 23.44 15.74
N ARG A 162 -0.94 22.25 15.31
CA ARG A 162 -0.09 21.05 15.29
C ARG A 162 1.02 21.13 14.28
N ILE A 163 0.73 21.57 13.05
CA ILE A 163 1.75 21.68 11.99
C ILE A 163 2.88 22.64 12.36
N ALA A 164 2.67 23.54 13.31
CA ALA A 164 3.68 24.48 13.81
C ALA A 164 4.57 23.88 14.93
N GLN A 165 4.31 22.65 15.39
CA GLN A 165 5.08 22.01 16.46
C GLN A 165 6.45 21.56 15.95
N PRO A 166 7.56 21.90 16.64
CA PRO A 166 8.91 21.62 16.13
C PRO A 166 9.30 20.14 16.15
N GLU A 167 8.63 19.32 16.96
CA GLU A 167 8.88 17.88 17.05
C GLU A 167 8.04 17.04 16.08
N LEU A 168 7.25 17.66 15.23
CA LEU A 168 6.44 16.93 14.25
C LEU A 168 7.33 16.36 13.14
N ASP A 169 7.13 15.10 12.79
CA ASP A 169 7.86 14.47 11.69
C ASP A 169 7.42 14.99 10.32
N SER A 170 8.30 14.89 9.33
CA SER A 170 8.11 15.41 7.98
C SER A 170 6.89 14.80 7.25
N GLU A 171 6.58 13.54 7.51
CA GLU A 171 5.42 12.86 6.94
C GLU A 171 4.13 13.43 7.51
N SER A 172 4.06 13.60 8.83
CA SER A 172 2.91 14.24 9.50
C SER A 172 2.75 15.69 9.06
N ILE A 173 3.83 16.47 8.92
CA ILE A 173 3.77 17.84 8.36
C ILE A 173 3.15 17.82 6.96
N THR A 174 3.59 16.90 6.09
CA THR A 174 3.05 16.75 4.74
C THR A 174 1.53 16.46 4.77
N HIS A 175 1.11 15.52 5.61
CA HIS A 175 -0.29 15.14 5.73
C HIS A 175 -1.16 16.28 6.30
N PHE A 176 -0.71 16.97 7.34
CA PHE A 176 -1.41 18.16 7.87
C PHE A 176 -1.52 19.27 6.84
N ALA A 177 -0.44 19.55 6.10
CA ALA A 177 -0.44 20.58 5.08
C ALA A 177 -1.46 20.29 3.97
N PHE A 178 -1.51 19.06 3.45
CA PHE A 178 -2.51 18.70 2.46
C PHE A 178 -3.94 18.71 3.02
N SER A 179 -4.14 18.32 4.29
CA SER A 179 -5.44 18.37 4.95
C SER A 179 -5.94 19.78 5.14
N LEU A 180 -5.07 20.70 5.58
CA LEU A 180 -5.35 22.13 5.71
C LEU A 180 -5.60 22.76 4.34
N GLY A 181 -4.78 22.44 3.33
CA GLY A 181 -5.00 22.90 1.96
C GLY A 181 -6.40 22.53 1.47
N LYS A 182 -6.82 21.27 1.69
CA LYS A 182 -8.16 20.81 1.33
C LYS A 182 -9.26 21.49 2.14
N ALA A 183 -9.06 21.71 3.44
CA ALA A 183 -10.03 22.36 4.29
C ALA A 183 -10.27 23.83 3.86
N PHE A 184 -9.19 24.58 3.56
CA PHE A 184 -9.31 25.95 3.06
C PHE A 184 -9.88 26.02 1.65
N GLU A 185 -9.57 25.07 0.77
CA GLU A 185 -10.19 24.94 -0.55
C GLU A 185 -11.71 24.73 -0.43
N ASP A 186 -12.15 23.86 0.47
CA ASP A 186 -13.57 23.61 0.75
C ASP A 186 -14.30 24.87 1.25
N ASN A 187 -13.60 25.70 2.03
CA ASN A 187 -14.06 27.00 2.52
C ASN A 187 -13.90 28.13 1.49
N LYS A 188 -13.41 27.82 0.27
CA LYS A 188 -13.15 28.78 -0.82
C LYS A 188 -12.09 29.84 -0.50
N ASP A 189 -11.24 29.59 0.48
CA ASP A 189 -10.06 30.39 0.78
C ASP A 189 -8.87 29.83 0.01
N TYR A 190 -8.83 30.17 -1.28
CA TYR A 190 -7.87 29.61 -2.21
C TYR A 190 -6.43 30.08 -1.95
N ASP A 191 -6.25 31.25 -1.37
CA ASP A 191 -4.92 31.78 -1.05
C ASP A 191 -4.26 30.94 0.04
N ARG A 192 -4.95 30.70 1.17
CA ARG A 192 -4.45 29.80 2.22
C ARG A 192 -4.36 28.37 1.74
N ALA A 193 -5.31 27.90 0.95
CA ALA A 193 -5.25 26.56 0.37
C ALA A 193 -3.95 26.37 -0.43
N PHE A 194 -3.59 27.33 -1.28
CA PHE A 194 -2.38 27.29 -2.10
C PHE A 194 -1.10 27.33 -1.24
N GLU A 195 -1.07 28.11 -0.18
CA GLU A 195 0.05 28.18 0.76
C GLU A 195 0.31 26.81 1.40
N TYR A 196 -0.73 26.16 1.95
CA TYR A 196 -0.59 24.85 2.57
C TYR A 196 -0.28 23.74 1.57
N TYR A 197 -0.89 23.72 0.40
CA TYR A 197 -0.52 22.79 -0.66
C TYR A 197 0.93 22.97 -1.10
N SER A 198 1.42 24.21 -1.17
CA SER A 198 2.82 24.49 -1.51
C SER A 198 3.76 24.01 -0.42
N GLN A 199 3.41 24.20 0.86
CA GLN A 199 4.17 23.68 1.99
C GLN A 199 4.24 22.15 1.97
N GLY A 200 3.09 21.48 1.81
CA GLY A 200 3.02 20.01 1.75
C GLY A 200 3.84 19.43 0.58
N ASN A 201 3.75 20.07 -0.60
CA ASN A 201 4.54 19.65 -1.76
C ASN A 201 6.04 19.86 -1.55
N LEU A 202 6.45 20.96 -0.90
CA LEU A 202 7.87 21.22 -0.60
C LEU A 202 8.41 20.17 0.36
N GLU A 203 7.67 19.89 1.45
CA GLU A 203 8.05 18.89 2.43
C GLU A 203 8.15 17.50 1.82
N HIS A 204 7.13 17.11 1.06
CA HIS A 204 7.13 15.83 0.34
C HIS A 204 8.27 15.76 -0.69
N ARG A 205 8.56 16.86 -1.41
CA ARG A 205 9.69 16.91 -2.36
C ARG A 205 11.03 16.65 -1.69
N ASN A 206 11.22 17.11 -0.45
CA ASN A 206 12.44 16.89 0.32
C ASN A 206 12.63 15.42 0.72
N SER A 207 11.54 14.64 0.84
CA SER A 207 11.59 13.22 1.15
C SER A 207 11.82 12.33 -0.07
N ILE A 208 11.65 12.85 -1.29
CA ILE A 208 11.77 12.08 -2.54
C ILE A 208 13.14 12.28 -3.16
N ILE A 209 13.81 11.17 -3.42
CA ILE A 209 15.01 11.15 -4.28
C ILE A 209 14.52 11.04 -5.74
N TYR A 210 14.51 12.17 -6.44
CA TYR A 210 14.13 12.22 -7.86
C TYR A 210 15.27 12.74 -8.71
N ASP A 211 15.69 11.93 -9.66
CA ASP A 211 16.70 12.29 -10.68
C ASP A 211 16.04 12.23 -12.07
N PRO A 212 15.82 13.40 -12.72
CA PRO A 212 15.23 13.44 -14.06
C PRO A 212 16.09 12.74 -15.11
N VAL A 213 17.42 12.71 -14.93
CA VAL A 213 18.33 12.02 -15.84
C VAL A 213 18.11 10.51 -15.81
N GLN A 214 17.90 9.93 -14.63
CA GLN A 214 17.56 8.50 -14.52
C GLN A 214 16.24 8.18 -15.20
N THR A 215 15.24 9.05 -15.08
CA THR A 215 13.94 8.90 -15.75
C THR A 215 14.12 8.92 -17.28
N GLU A 216 14.91 9.86 -17.82
CA GLU A 216 15.19 9.95 -19.24
C GLU A 216 15.96 8.72 -19.76
N VAL A 217 16.96 8.28 -19.00
CA VAL A 217 17.71 7.04 -19.31
C VAL A 217 16.80 5.82 -19.33
N ALA A 218 15.86 5.72 -18.38
CA ALA A 218 14.90 4.63 -18.35
C ALA A 218 13.97 4.65 -19.58
N HIS A 219 13.45 5.82 -19.96
CA HIS A 219 12.65 5.98 -21.19
C HIS A 219 13.45 5.64 -22.45
N GLN A 220 14.72 6.04 -22.52
CA GLN A 220 15.57 5.73 -23.67
C GLN A 220 15.81 4.21 -23.76
N LYS A 221 16.07 3.54 -22.64
CA LYS A 221 16.19 2.07 -22.60
C LYS A 221 14.89 1.37 -23.04
N MET A 222 13.72 1.90 -22.67
CA MET A 222 12.45 1.35 -23.15
C MET A 222 12.34 1.45 -24.68
N LYS A 223 12.67 2.60 -25.27
CA LYS A 223 12.64 2.79 -26.73
C LYS A 223 13.61 1.86 -27.44
N GLU A 224 14.82 1.66 -26.90
CA GLU A 224 15.84 0.77 -27.47
C GLU A 224 15.44 -0.70 -27.36
N THR A 225 14.78 -1.08 -26.26
CA THR A 225 14.32 -2.45 -26.02
C THR A 225 13.12 -2.78 -26.90
N TYR A 226 12.09 -1.95 -26.91
CA TYR A 226 10.84 -2.19 -27.63
C TYR A 226 10.91 -1.63 -29.07
N CYS A 227 11.97 -1.98 -29.79
CA CYS A 227 12.14 -1.62 -31.20
C CYS A 227 11.42 -2.62 -32.13
N GLU A 228 11.38 -2.28 -33.43
CA GLU A 228 10.68 -3.10 -34.44
C GLU A 228 11.25 -4.54 -34.52
N ASP A 229 12.56 -4.69 -34.37
CA ASP A 229 13.22 -6.01 -34.41
C ASP A 229 12.86 -6.88 -33.21
N PHE A 230 12.68 -6.27 -32.02
CA PHE A 230 12.16 -6.96 -30.84
C PHE A 230 10.76 -7.53 -31.10
N PHE A 231 9.86 -6.71 -31.63
CA PHE A 231 8.50 -7.17 -31.92
C PHE A 231 8.44 -8.23 -33.02
N LYS A 232 9.30 -8.14 -34.04
CA LYS A 232 9.44 -9.19 -35.05
C LYS A 232 9.92 -10.52 -34.43
N ARG A 233 10.90 -10.45 -33.52
CA ARG A 233 11.41 -11.60 -32.79
C ARG A 233 10.32 -12.24 -31.94
N ILE A 234 9.64 -11.46 -31.10
CA ILE A 234 8.54 -11.96 -30.24
C ILE A 234 7.45 -12.64 -31.05
N LYS A 235 7.00 -12.01 -32.13
CA LYS A 235 5.96 -12.56 -33.00
C LYS A 235 6.35 -13.93 -33.59
N LYS A 236 7.64 -14.16 -33.79
CA LYS A 236 8.15 -15.44 -34.36
C LYS A 236 8.39 -16.48 -33.26
N ALA A 237 8.95 -16.08 -32.14
CA ALA A 237 9.43 -16.98 -31.09
C ALA A 237 8.34 -17.36 -30.08
N ALA A 238 7.50 -16.42 -29.74
CA ALA A 238 6.44 -16.57 -28.72
C ALA A 238 5.15 -15.93 -29.25
N PRO A 239 4.34 -16.68 -30.04
CA PRO A 239 3.10 -16.14 -30.61
C PRO A 239 2.08 -15.74 -29.54
N GLY A 240 2.39 -15.98 -28.27
CA GLY A 240 1.50 -15.69 -27.14
C GLY A 240 0.30 -16.60 -27.06
N ILE A 241 -0.47 -16.46 -26.01
CA ILE A 241 -1.76 -17.12 -25.84
C ILE A 241 -2.74 -16.44 -26.77
N GLN A 242 -3.34 -17.22 -27.70
CA GLN A 242 -4.33 -16.74 -28.67
C GLN A 242 -5.73 -16.70 -28.06
N ASP A 243 -5.83 -16.39 -26.79
CA ASP A 243 -7.12 -16.20 -26.11
C ASP A 243 -7.63 -14.78 -26.41
N GLN A 244 -8.87 -14.66 -26.81
CA GLN A 244 -9.54 -13.39 -27.10
C GLN A 244 -10.29 -12.82 -25.88
N ALA A 245 -10.26 -13.53 -24.75
CA ALA A 245 -10.97 -13.10 -23.53
C ALA A 245 -10.37 -11.85 -22.87
N PRO A 246 -9.03 -11.68 -22.75
CA PRO A 246 -8.47 -10.49 -22.10
C PRO A 246 -8.69 -9.21 -22.91
N ILE A 247 -9.24 -8.19 -22.26
CA ILE A 247 -9.38 -6.83 -22.81
C ILE A 247 -8.43 -5.91 -22.05
N PHE A 248 -7.40 -5.39 -22.71
CA PHE A 248 -6.44 -4.47 -22.11
C PHE A 248 -6.82 -3.02 -22.36
N ILE A 249 -7.03 -2.24 -21.30
CA ILE A 249 -7.26 -0.81 -21.36
C ILE A 249 -5.92 -0.11 -21.11
N VAL A 250 -5.43 0.59 -22.12
CA VAL A 250 -4.12 1.29 -22.07
C VAL A 250 -4.35 2.78 -22.24
N GLY A 251 -3.74 3.58 -21.39
CA GLY A 251 -3.87 5.03 -21.44
C GLY A 251 -2.94 5.74 -20.46
N LEU A 252 -2.89 7.07 -20.57
CA LEU A 252 -2.19 7.89 -19.59
C LEU A 252 -2.96 7.90 -18.26
N PRO A 253 -2.30 8.10 -17.12
CA PRO A 253 -2.98 8.34 -15.86
C PRO A 253 -4.05 9.44 -16.01
N ARG A 254 -5.22 9.24 -15.41
CA ARG A 254 -6.36 10.18 -15.45
C ARG A 254 -7.02 10.34 -16.82
N SER A 255 -6.78 9.44 -17.78
CA SER A 255 -7.41 9.47 -19.11
C SER A 255 -8.83 8.87 -19.16
N GLY A 256 -9.36 8.39 -18.03
CA GLY A 256 -10.69 7.80 -17.94
C GLY A 256 -10.71 6.27 -18.10
N SER A 257 -9.58 5.59 -17.91
CA SER A 257 -9.47 4.12 -17.97
C SER A 257 -10.48 3.41 -17.07
N THR A 258 -10.64 3.86 -15.82
CA THR A 258 -11.63 3.32 -14.88
C THR A 258 -13.07 3.48 -15.39
N LEU A 259 -13.41 4.63 -16.00
CA LEU A 259 -14.75 4.84 -16.57
C LEU A 259 -14.99 3.88 -17.74
N LEU A 260 -13.99 3.70 -18.60
CA LEU A 260 -14.10 2.76 -19.73
C LEU A 260 -14.26 1.31 -19.24
N GLU A 261 -13.50 0.92 -18.21
CA GLU A 261 -13.64 -0.38 -17.56
C GLU A 261 -15.07 -0.59 -17.04
N GLN A 262 -15.61 0.38 -16.29
CA GLN A 262 -16.98 0.29 -15.75
C GLN A 262 -18.04 0.20 -16.85
N ILE A 263 -17.85 0.90 -17.97
CA ILE A 263 -18.74 0.80 -19.13
C ILE A 263 -18.69 -0.61 -19.72
N LEU A 264 -17.50 -1.18 -19.90
CA LEU A 264 -17.34 -2.54 -20.42
C LEU A 264 -17.90 -3.59 -19.45
N ALA A 265 -17.60 -3.46 -18.17
CA ALA A 265 -18.06 -4.35 -17.11
C ALA A 265 -19.57 -4.28 -16.86
N SER A 266 -20.27 -3.28 -17.40
CA SER A 266 -21.75 -3.25 -17.38
C SER A 266 -22.38 -4.30 -18.31
N HIS A 267 -21.60 -4.90 -19.20
CA HIS A 267 -22.07 -5.97 -20.09
C HIS A 267 -21.98 -7.33 -19.38
N SER A 268 -23.03 -8.14 -19.48
CA SER A 268 -23.16 -9.43 -18.76
C SER A 268 -22.12 -10.51 -19.11
N LEU A 269 -21.31 -10.31 -20.16
CA LEU A 269 -20.23 -11.22 -20.57
C LEU A 269 -18.83 -10.65 -20.27
N VAL A 270 -18.74 -9.52 -19.58
CA VAL A 270 -17.48 -8.87 -19.29
C VAL A 270 -17.34 -8.67 -17.79
N ASP A 271 -16.31 -9.26 -17.22
CA ASP A 271 -15.93 -9.04 -15.83
C ASP A 271 -14.90 -7.89 -15.78
N GLY A 272 -15.17 -6.88 -14.95
CA GLY A 272 -14.21 -5.83 -14.64
C GLY A 272 -13.21 -6.34 -13.59
N THR A 273 -11.94 -6.02 -13.80
CA THR A 273 -10.91 -6.27 -12.82
C THR A 273 -10.50 -4.96 -12.14
N SER A 274 -9.57 -4.98 -11.24
CA SER A 274 -8.87 -3.79 -10.74
C SER A 274 -7.55 -3.59 -11.51
N GLU A 275 -6.78 -2.56 -11.17
CA GLU A 275 -5.39 -2.45 -11.60
C GLU A 275 -4.59 -3.61 -11.01
N LEU A 276 -4.35 -4.65 -11.83
CA LEU A 276 -3.67 -5.87 -11.40
C LEU A 276 -2.14 -5.64 -11.33
N PRO A 277 -1.46 -6.16 -10.31
CA PRO A 277 -0.01 -6.01 -10.15
C PRO A 277 0.81 -6.95 -11.05
N ASP A 278 0.17 -7.82 -11.84
CA ASP A 278 0.81 -8.93 -12.54
C ASP A 278 1.95 -8.50 -13.46
N LEU A 279 1.79 -7.39 -14.21
CA LEU A 279 2.87 -6.86 -15.05
C LEU A 279 4.08 -6.40 -14.23
N GLY A 280 3.83 -5.82 -13.05
CA GLY A 280 4.89 -5.48 -12.10
C GLY A 280 5.62 -6.73 -11.59
N ILE A 281 4.87 -7.76 -11.23
CA ILE A 281 5.41 -9.05 -10.77
C ILE A 281 6.26 -9.70 -11.86
N VAL A 282 5.74 -9.77 -13.09
CA VAL A 282 6.49 -10.31 -14.25
C VAL A 282 7.78 -9.52 -14.50
N SER A 283 7.72 -8.20 -14.43
CA SER A 283 8.92 -7.34 -14.63
C SER A 283 9.99 -7.60 -13.55
N GLN A 284 9.56 -7.83 -12.29
CA GLN A 284 10.46 -8.18 -11.20
C GLN A 284 11.06 -9.58 -11.40
N MET A 285 10.27 -10.57 -11.79
CA MET A 285 10.75 -11.93 -12.08
C MET A 285 11.82 -11.93 -13.19
N ILE A 286 11.66 -11.10 -14.21
CA ILE A 286 12.66 -10.91 -15.27
C ILE A 286 13.95 -10.31 -14.70
N ALA A 287 13.83 -9.28 -13.87
CA ALA A 287 14.98 -8.62 -13.24
C ALA A 287 15.76 -9.58 -12.33
N ASP A 288 15.07 -10.39 -11.54
CA ASP A 288 15.68 -11.33 -10.59
C ASP A 288 16.42 -12.47 -11.31
N LYS A 289 15.87 -12.96 -12.43
CA LYS A 289 16.44 -14.05 -13.22
C LYS A 289 17.69 -13.60 -13.98
N HIS A 290 17.71 -12.38 -14.47
CA HIS A 290 18.81 -11.81 -15.24
C HIS A 290 19.64 -10.84 -14.40
N LYS A 291 20.32 -11.37 -13.37
CA LYS A 291 21.13 -10.63 -12.38
C LYS A 291 21.98 -9.54 -13.01
N GLY A 292 21.65 -8.28 -12.68
CA GLY A 292 22.40 -7.08 -13.09
C GLY A 292 21.78 -6.27 -14.21
N ARG A 293 20.68 -6.68 -14.81
CA ARG A 293 19.92 -5.87 -15.78
C ARG A 293 18.47 -5.71 -15.32
N SER A 294 18.16 -4.51 -14.90
CA SER A 294 16.77 -4.13 -14.59
C SER A 294 15.90 -4.21 -15.85
N PHE A 295 14.61 -4.48 -15.66
CA PHE A 295 13.60 -4.29 -16.70
C PHE A 295 13.71 -2.87 -17.32
N PRO A 296 13.57 -2.69 -18.65
CA PRO A 296 13.20 -3.71 -19.64
C PRO A 296 14.38 -4.46 -20.27
N GLY A 297 15.63 -4.06 -20.01
CA GLY A 297 16.81 -4.61 -20.69
C GLY A 297 16.99 -6.12 -20.55
N GLY A 298 16.60 -6.70 -19.41
CA GLY A 298 16.67 -8.14 -19.17
C GLY A 298 15.88 -8.98 -20.16
N ILE A 299 14.78 -8.44 -20.72
CA ILE A 299 13.94 -9.17 -21.67
C ILE A 299 14.64 -9.47 -23.01
N LEU A 300 15.63 -8.64 -23.38
CA LEU A 300 16.42 -8.88 -24.60
C LEU A 300 17.36 -10.08 -24.51
N GLU A 301 17.74 -10.47 -23.30
CA GLU A 301 18.63 -11.60 -23.03
C GLU A 301 17.90 -12.93 -22.89
N MET A 302 16.58 -12.88 -22.77
CA MET A 302 15.76 -14.08 -22.65
C MET A 302 15.81 -14.91 -23.95
N SER A 303 15.95 -16.21 -23.79
CA SER A 303 15.78 -17.15 -24.88
C SER A 303 14.32 -17.21 -25.35
N ASP A 304 14.10 -17.72 -26.56
CA ASP A 304 12.76 -17.83 -27.11
C ASP A 304 11.88 -18.77 -26.25
N THR A 305 12.46 -19.80 -25.64
CA THR A 305 11.78 -20.71 -24.69
C THR A 305 11.39 -20.00 -23.40
N GLU A 306 12.21 -19.11 -22.88
CA GLU A 306 11.90 -18.31 -21.68
C GLU A 306 10.79 -17.31 -21.94
N LEU A 307 10.80 -16.67 -23.11
CA LEU A 307 9.74 -15.74 -23.53
C LEU A 307 8.38 -16.43 -23.69
N THR A 308 8.37 -17.70 -24.10
CA THR A 308 7.14 -18.49 -24.24
C THR A 308 6.60 -18.95 -22.87
N SER A 309 7.43 -18.99 -21.84
CA SER A 309 7.07 -19.45 -20.49
C SER A 309 6.63 -18.32 -19.53
N LEU A 310 6.70 -17.08 -19.97
CA LEU A 310 6.16 -15.92 -19.28
C LEU A 310 4.65 -15.83 -19.49
#